data_4791599b7192d04f81355ef71811dd33
#
_entry.id   4791599b7192d04f81355ef71811dd33
#
_cell.length_a   1.000
_cell.length_b   1.000
_cell.length_c   1.000
_cell.angle_alpha   90.00
_cell.angle_beta   90.00
_cell.angle_gamma   90.00
#
_symmetry.space_group_name_H-M   'P 1'
#
loop_
_entity.id
_entity.type
_entity.pdbx_description
1 polymer ?
#
loop_
_entity_poly.entity_id
_entity_poly.type
_entity_poly.pdbx_seq_one_letter_code
_entity_poly.pdbx_strand_id
1 'polypeptide(L)'
;MLGAITGDVVGSAFEFNNTKNYDFLLLADNHDFTDDSVMTVAVADWLLHDAEHTYQGLEDRLLTWGRRFSNPMGGYGGGFHTWLFRPNALRVYDDKFGALPYVSSTGRHPYNSWGNGSAMRASAVGWFFDSLEETERVAEISAAITHNHPEGVKGAQATAAAVWMARSGKTKEEIRTYIERRFGYDLHKTYAYWHPIYGWEASCQGTVPQAVICFLDSTGFEDAVRKAVSLGGDSDTLACITGGIAEAFYGGVPKDIAAKVLDLLPEKMQDVLIELQEKTAYGRVCPIDDDRIRKLPAGRKRVATRDSWKTSPMPEKNVKLPLGLRLTDEQMRAILYGHIPSAMEDHWFMYCGDNKIRYFRSWSGFCIYEASFEEAGDGFEVKDLTINQDPAEYVGDPEKAKALFCALLMQECGGDAEPYWNEYTSLG
;
A
#
# COMPACT_ATOMS: atom_id res chain seq x y z
N MET A 1 -11.25 -3.92 6.36
CA MET A 1 -9.93 -3.40 5.95
C MET A 1 -9.96 -2.65 4.60
N LEU A 2 -10.73 -3.13 3.61
CA LEU A 2 -10.91 -2.41 2.35
C LEU A 2 -11.50 -1.00 2.54
N GLY A 3 -12.36 -0.81 3.55
CA GLY A 3 -12.93 0.50 3.88
C GLY A 3 -11.90 1.52 4.36
N ALA A 4 -10.87 1.08 5.09
CA ALA A 4 -9.74 1.95 5.47
C ALA A 4 -8.95 2.36 4.22
N ILE A 5 -8.59 1.41 3.37
CA ILE A 5 -7.93 1.67 2.09
C ILE A 5 -8.79 2.56 1.17
N THR A 6 -10.11 2.33 1.14
CA THR A 6 -11.03 3.18 0.37
C THR A 6 -11.04 4.60 0.89
N GLY A 7 -11.05 4.79 2.20
CA GLY A 7 -10.98 6.11 2.82
C GLY A 7 -9.69 6.84 2.46
N ASP A 8 -8.55 6.16 2.58
CA ASP A 8 -7.24 6.65 2.16
C ASP A 8 -7.24 7.10 0.70
N VAL A 9 -7.59 6.20 -0.23
CA VAL A 9 -7.64 6.49 -1.68
C VAL A 9 -8.55 7.68 -1.98
N VAL A 10 -9.74 7.74 -1.38
CA VAL A 10 -10.67 8.87 -1.60
C VAL A 10 -10.13 10.16 -1.01
N GLY A 11 -9.45 10.12 0.13
CA GLY A 11 -8.86 11.28 0.80
C GLY A 11 -7.58 11.80 0.16
N SER A 12 -6.83 10.95 -0.53
CA SER A 12 -5.47 11.22 -1.02
C SER A 12 -5.35 12.49 -1.89
N ALA A 13 -6.31 12.73 -2.78
CA ALA A 13 -6.31 13.92 -3.63
C ALA A 13 -6.58 15.23 -2.86
N PHE A 14 -7.02 15.13 -1.63
CA PHE A 14 -7.44 16.26 -0.79
C PHE A 14 -6.52 16.52 0.39
N GLU A 15 -5.51 15.70 0.66
CA GLU A 15 -4.57 15.85 1.77
C GLU A 15 -3.94 17.25 1.78
N PHE A 16 -3.31 17.65 0.67
CA PHE A 16 -2.68 18.97 0.53
C PHE A 16 -3.53 20.00 -0.22
N ASN A 17 -4.70 19.60 -0.71
CA ASN A 17 -5.67 20.45 -1.40
C ASN A 17 -7.05 20.26 -0.80
N ASN A 18 -7.20 20.61 0.48
CA ASN A 18 -8.40 20.36 1.26
C ASN A 18 -9.67 20.90 0.61
N THR A 19 -10.75 20.16 0.76
CA THR A 19 -12.09 20.59 0.36
C THR A 19 -13.03 20.64 1.56
N LYS A 20 -13.93 21.63 1.57
CA LYS A 20 -15.09 21.69 2.46
C LYS A 20 -16.38 21.33 1.72
N ASN A 21 -16.29 21.05 0.41
CA ASN A 21 -17.44 20.61 -0.37
C ASN A 21 -17.72 19.13 -0.08
N TYR A 22 -18.89 18.84 0.46
CA TYR A 22 -19.34 17.46 0.68
C TYR A 22 -19.59 16.69 -0.64
N ASP A 23 -20.06 17.40 -1.69
CA ASP A 23 -20.42 16.82 -2.99
C ASP A 23 -19.21 16.77 -3.96
N PHE A 24 -18.03 16.46 -3.45
CA PHE A 24 -16.85 16.26 -4.29
C PHE A 24 -16.94 14.96 -5.10
N LEU A 25 -16.18 14.88 -6.22
CA LEU A 25 -16.06 13.65 -7.00
C LEU A 25 -15.29 12.60 -6.19
N LEU A 26 -15.95 11.47 -5.88
CA LEU A 26 -15.45 10.48 -4.93
C LEU A 26 -14.14 9.83 -5.38
N LEU A 27 -14.03 9.49 -6.66
CA LEU A 27 -12.84 8.90 -7.28
C LEU A 27 -12.64 9.49 -8.67
N ALA A 28 -11.45 10.03 -8.91
CA ALA A 28 -10.97 10.59 -10.17
C ALA A 28 -9.58 10.02 -10.49
N ASP A 29 -9.02 10.36 -11.65
CA ASP A 29 -7.73 9.83 -12.12
C ASP A 29 -6.52 10.24 -11.27
N ASN A 30 -6.65 11.25 -10.42
CA ASN A 30 -5.62 11.73 -9.51
C ASN A 30 -5.70 11.15 -8.09
N HIS A 31 -6.54 10.16 -7.85
CA HIS A 31 -6.61 9.43 -6.59
C HIS A 31 -5.71 8.20 -6.63
N ASP A 32 -4.96 7.96 -5.59
CA ASP A 32 -4.14 6.76 -5.42
C ASP A 32 -4.04 6.41 -3.92
N PHE A 33 -3.51 5.24 -3.59
CA PHE A 33 -3.24 4.88 -2.21
C PHE A 33 -1.99 5.62 -1.68
N THR A 34 -2.02 5.93 -0.39
CA THR A 34 -0.93 6.61 0.32
C THR A 34 -0.19 5.64 1.27
N ASP A 35 0.66 6.18 2.15
CA ASP A 35 1.29 5.39 3.21
C ASP A 35 0.27 4.81 4.21
N ASP A 36 -0.91 5.38 4.33
CA ASP A 36 -2.02 4.82 5.12
C ASP A 36 -2.37 3.41 4.67
N SER A 37 -2.63 3.21 3.38
CA SER A 37 -2.90 1.87 2.83
C SER A 37 -1.70 0.96 2.92
N VAL A 38 -0.50 1.43 2.58
CA VAL A 38 0.74 0.63 2.63
C VAL A 38 0.96 0.09 4.04
N MET A 39 0.83 0.94 5.07
CA MET A 39 1.06 0.55 6.45
C MET A 39 -0.10 -0.24 7.05
N THR A 40 -1.34 -0.01 6.62
CA THR A 40 -2.50 -0.84 6.96
C THR A 40 -2.30 -2.28 6.47
N VAL A 41 -1.84 -2.45 5.22
CA VAL A 41 -1.53 -3.76 4.64
C VAL A 41 -0.33 -4.40 5.34
N ALA A 42 0.71 -3.62 5.68
CA ALA A 42 1.87 -4.14 6.42
C ALA A 42 1.49 -4.72 7.78
N VAL A 43 0.58 -4.06 8.51
CA VAL A 43 0.06 -4.57 9.79
C VAL A 43 -0.80 -5.82 9.58
N ALA A 44 -1.65 -5.86 8.55
CA ALA A 44 -2.42 -7.06 8.22
C ALA A 44 -1.52 -8.26 7.87
N ASP A 45 -0.49 -8.05 7.05
CA ASP A 45 0.50 -9.06 6.68
C ASP A 45 1.27 -9.58 7.92
N TRP A 46 1.63 -8.70 8.85
CA TRP A 46 2.20 -9.11 10.13
C TRP A 46 1.26 -10.02 10.92
N LEU A 47 0.01 -9.61 11.12
CA LEU A 47 -0.98 -10.38 11.87
C LEU A 47 -1.22 -11.77 11.28
N LEU A 48 -1.19 -11.89 9.95
CA LEU A 48 -1.42 -13.14 9.23
C LEU A 48 -0.24 -14.12 9.32
N HIS A 49 1.00 -13.62 9.44
CA HIS A 49 2.22 -14.42 9.29
C HIS A 49 3.13 -14.46 10.52
N ASP A 50 2.77 -13.76 11.60
CA ASP A 50 3.46 -13.85 12.89
C ASP A 50 2.46 -14.22 13.99
N ALA A 51 2.34 -15.50 14.28
CA ALA A 51 1.36 -16.02 15.24
C ALA A 51 1.58 -15.50 16.67
N GLU A 52 2.78 -15.10 17.04
CA GLU A 52 3.12 -14.55 18.35
C GLU A 52 2.94 -13.02 18.41
N HIS A 53 2.71 -12.38 17.26
CA HIS A 53 2.57 -10.94 17.09
C HIS A 53 3.71 -10.16 17.75
N THR A 54 4.94 -10.52 17.38
CA THR A 54 6.16 -9.96 17.94
C THR A 54 6.47 -8.58 17.37
N TYR A 55 7.21 -7.76 18.12
CA TYR A 55 7.74 -6.49 17.59
C TYR A 55 8.71 -6.70 16.43
N GLN A 56 9.53 -7.77 16.44
CA GLN A 56 10.46 -8.03 15.35
C GLN A 56 9.71 -8.40 14.07
N GLY A 57 8.70 -9.27 14.14
CA GLY A 57 7.87 -9.61 12.99
C GLY A 57 7.17 -8.38 12.40
N LEU A 58 6.64 -7.49 13.26
CA LEU A 58 6.07 -6.22 12.83
C LEU A 58 7.11 -5.31 12.15
N GLU A 59 8.30 -5.17 12.73
CA GLU A 59 9.39 -4.40 12.12
C GLU A 59 9.70 -4.90 10.71
N ASP A 60 9.85 -6.21 10.57
CA ASP A 60 10.19 -6.84 9.29
C ASP A 60 9.12 -6.56 8.22
N ARG A 61 7.83 -6.58 8.59
CA ARG A 61 6.75 -6.27 7.66
C ARG A 61 6.68 -4.78 7.32
N LEU A 62 6.78 -3.89 8.30
CA LEU A 62 6.84 -2.44 8.04
C LEU A 62 8.00 -2.08 7.11
N LEU A 63 9.18 -2.69 7.30
CA LEU A 63 10.33 -2.49 6.43
C LEU A 63 10.13 -3.07 5.03
N THR A 64 9.56 -4.26 4.92
CA THR A 64 9.29 -4.91 3.64
C THR A 64 8.32 -4.08 2.80
N TRP A 65 7.19 -3.66 3.38
CA TRP A 65 6.20 -2.87 2.68
C TRP A 65 6.67 -1.43 2.43
N GLY A 66 7.32 -0.79 3.42
CA GLY A 66 7.87 0.55 3.25
C GLY A 66 8.97 0.65 2.18
N ARG A 67 9.80 -0.39 2.03
CA ARG A 67 10.80 -0.43 0.95
C ARG A 67 10.19 -0.73 -0.41
N ARG A 68 9.17 -1.59 -0.46
CA ARG A 68 8.44 -1.90 -1.70
C ARG A 68 7.74 -0.67 -2.27
N PHE A 69 7.15 0.15 -1.40
CA PHE A 69 6.48 1.40 -1.74
C PHE A 69 7.20 2.56 -1.07
N SER A 70 8.44 2.83 -1.52
CA SER A 70 9.33 3.79 -0.86
C SER A 70 8.89 5.26 -1.02
N ASN A 71 8.01 5.54 -1.97
CA ASN A 71 7.48 6.87 -2.24
C ASN A 71 6.00 6.79 -2.68
N PRO A 72 5.09 6.40 -1.77
CA PRO A 72 3.66 6.42 -2.08
C PRO A 72 3.17 7.85 -2.26
N MET A 73 1.96 8.05 -2.78
CA MET A 73 1.34 9.38 -2.84
C MET A 73 1.32 10.01 -1.45
N GLY A 74 1.56 11.31 -1.33
CA GLY A 74 1.69 12.01 -0.05
C GLY A 74 3.03 11.78 0.68
N GLY A 75 3.64 10.61 0.50
CA GLY A 75 4.89 10.20 1.14
C GLY A 75 4.71 9.80 2.60
N TYR A 76 5.79 9.34 3.22
CA TYR A 76 5.80 9.01 4.65
C TYR A 76 6.05 10.25 5.52
N GLY A 77 5.36 10.37 6.64
CA GLY A 77 5.66 11.40 7.64
C GLY A 77 7.14 11.36 8.06
N GLY A 78 7.79 12.53 8.22
CA GLY A 78 9.26 12.66 8.34
C GLY A 78 9.92 11.79 9.41
N GLY A 79 9.26 11.59 10.56
CA GLY A 79 9.75 10.68 11.62
C GLY A 79 9.75 9.23 11.17
N PHE A 80 8.64 8.78 10.55
CA PHE A 80 8.51 7.42 10.06
C PHE A 80 9.41 7.14 8.85
N HIS A 81 9.54 8.11 7.93
CA HIS A 81 10.51 8.03 6.83
C HIS A 81 11.94 7.83 7.36
N THR A 82 12.32 8.59 8.39
CA THR A 82 13.64 8.45 9.03
C THR A 82 13.79 7.06 9.66
N TRP A 83 12.75 6.57 10.33
CA TRP A 83 12.73 5.23 10.93
C TRP A 83 12.88 4.13 9.87
N LEU A 84 12.21 4.25 8.71
CA LEU A 84 12.30 3.29 7.61
C LEU A 84 13.68 3.28 6.93
N PHE A 85 14.22 4.44 6.60
CA PHE A 85 15.34 4.55 5.66
C PHE A 85 16.66 5.01 6.28
N ARG A 86 16.63 5.67 7.44
CA ARG A 86 17.79 6.27 8.10
C ARG A 86 17.78 6.06 9.62
N PRO A 87 17.72 4.80 10.11
CA PRO A 87 17.51 4.56 11.55
C PRO A 87 18.58 5.20 12.43
N ASN A 88 19.83 5.27 11.96
CA ASN A 88 20.93 5.89 12.68
C ASN A 88 20.81 7.42 12.84
N ALA A 89 19.89 8.06 12.12
CA ALA A 89 19.61 9.48 12.23
C ALA A 89 18.47 9.79 13.22
N LEU A 90 17.78 8.77 13.72
CA LEU A 90 16.78 8.93 14.78
C LEU A 90 17.49 9.34 16.06
N ARG A 91 16.98 10.42 16.68
CA ARG A 91 17.40 10.77 18.04
C ARG A 91 16.83 9.75 19.01
N VAL A 92 17.71 9.10 19.77
CA VAL A 92 17.31 8.35 20.96
C VAL A 92 16.79 9.40 21.94
N TYR A 93 15.47 9.42 22.17
CA TYR A 93 14.92 10.20 23.25
C TYR A 93 15.24 9.44 24.53
N ASP A 94 16.08 10.06 25.37
CA ASP A 94 16.57 9.55 26.65
C ASP A 94 15.51 8.85 27.48
N ASP A 95 15.94 8.04 28.47
CA ASP A 95 15.24 7.23 29.46
C ASP A 95 13.98 7.83 30.14
N LYS A 96 13.58 9.04 29.78
CA LYS A 96 12.38 9.71 30.26
C LYS A 96 11.06 9.08 29.82
N PHE A 97 11.07 8.23 28.79
CA PHE A 97 9.86 7.66 28.19
C PHE A 97 9.69 6.17 28.44
N GLY A 98 10.45 5.61 29.37
CA GLY A 98 10.36 4.20 29.78
C GLY A 98 11.28 3.26 28.96
N ALA A 99 11.31 2.00 29.36
CA ALA A 99 12.09 0.98 28.66
C ALA A 99 11.57 0.80 27.23
N LEU A 100 12.47 0.58 26.28
CA LEU A 100 12.10 0.22 24.92
C LEU A 100 11.28 -1.08 24.96
N PRO A 101 10.16 -1.16 24.21
CA PRO A 101 9.31 -2.35 24.24
C PRO A 101 10.00 -3.60 23.67
N TYR A 102 11.08 -3.41 22.91
CA TYR A 102 11.89 -4.49 22.34
C TYR A 102 13.28 -4.00 21.94
N VAL A 103 14.19 -4.92 21.69
CA VAL A 103 15.53 -4.67 21.14
C VAL A 103 15.52 -5.09 19.67
N SER A 104 15.56 -4.12 18.77
CA SER A 104 15.57 -4.37 17.35
C SER A 104 16.91 -4.95 16.88
N SER A 105 16.87 -5.98 16.03
CA SER A 105 18.05 -6.54 15.36
C SER A 105 18.67 -5.57 14.34
N THR A 106 17.92 -4.56 13.91
CA THR A 106 18.35 -3.56 12.91
C THR A 106 18.76 -2.23 13.52
N GLY A 107 18.78 -2.13 14.86
CA GLY A 107 19.09 -0.90 15.59
C GLY A 107 17.99 0.15 15.59
N ARG A 108 16.76 -0.21 15.16
CA ARG A 108 15.60 0.68 15.22
C ARG A 108 15.02 0.73 16.62
N HIS A 109 14.43 1.85 16.95
CA HIS A 109 13.74 2.07 18.22
C HIS A 109 12.55 3.02 18.02
N PRO A 110 11.55 2.99 18.90
CA PRO A 110 10.48 3.98 18.90
C PRO A 110 11.04 5.40 19.07
N TYR A 111 10.35 6.37 18.50
CA TYR A 111 10.76 7.77 18.55
C TYR A 111 9.72 8.70 19.21
N ASN A 112 8.89 8.12 20.08
CA ASN A 112 7.91 8.82 20.91
C ASN A 112 6.93 9.69 20.10
N SER A 113 6.51 9.20 18.92
CA SER A 113 5.51 9.88 18.12
C SER A 113 4.12 9.80 18.77
N TRP A 114 3.36 10.88 18.65
CA TRP A 114 1.92 10.95 18.93
C TRP A 114 1.11 11.21 17.64
N GLY A 115 1.77 11.09 16.48
CA GLY A 115 1.16 11.25 15.16
C GLY A 115 0.06 10.20 14.90
N ASN A 116 -0.85 10.54 14.00
CA ASN A 116 -1.97 9.68 13.61
C ASN A 116 -1.57 8.43 12.82
N GLY A 117 -0.30 8.33 12.40
CA GLY A 117 0.26 7.18 11.70
C GLY A 117 0.18 5.83 12.43
N SER A 118 -0.02 5.81 13.77
CA SER A 118 -0.35 4.59 14.50
C SER A 118 -1.82 4.20 14.36
N ALA A 119 -2.72 5.18 14.32
CA ALA A 119 -4.16 4.98 14.23
C ALA A 119 -4.61 4.58 12.82
N MET A 120 -4.04 5.19 11.76
CA MET A 120 -4.39 4.91 10.37
C MET A 120 -4.23 3.42 10.02
N ARG A 121 -3.18 2.77 10.53
CA ARG A 121 -2.84 1.38 10.23
C ARG A 121 -3.48 0.35 11.17
N ALA A 122 -4.29 0.79 12.15
CA ALA A 122 -4.82 -0.09 13.19
C ALA A 122 -6.09 -0.86 12.80
N SER A 123 -6.73 -0.56 11.66
CA SER A 123 -7.99 -1.18 11.26
C SER A 123 -7.92 -2.70 11.14
N ALA A 124 -6.81 -3.24 10.62
CA ALA A 124 -6.59 -4.69 10.49
C ALA A 124 -6.64 -5.42 11.84
N VAL A 125 -6.10 -4.80 12.90
CA VAL A 125 -6.13 -5.36 14.26
C VAL A 125 -7.55 -5.56 14.76
N GLY A 126 -8.46 -4.59 14.46
CA GLY A 126 -9.88 -4.69 14.81
C GLY A 126 -10.62 -5.85 14.12
N TRP A 127 -10.09 -6.38 13.02
CA TRP A 127 -10.66 -7.53 12.31
C TRP A 127 -10.13 -8.87 12.77
N PHE A 128 -8.96 -8.92 13.40
CA PHE A 128 -8.21 -10.17 13.58
C PHE A 128 -8.62 -10.97 14.84
N PHE A 129 -8.85 -10.32 15.96
CA PHE A 129 -9.04 -10.99 17.26
C PHE A 129 -10.51 -11.12 17.67
N ASP A 130 -10.85 -12.20 18.40
CA ASP A 130 -12.20 -12.46 18.87
C ASP A 130 -12.56 -11.70 20.16
N SER A 131 -11.58 -11.14 20.87
CA SER A 131 -11.81 -10.33 22.08
C SER A 131 -11.33 -8.89 21.93
N LEU A 132 -12.05 -7.97 22.59
CA LEU A 132 -11.70 -6.56 22.61
C LEU A 132 -10.39 -6.31 23.37
N GLU A 133 -10.15 -7.06 24.45
CA GLU A 133 -8.94 -6.97 25.26
C GLU A 133 -7.69 -7.30 24.43
N GLU A 134 -7.74 -8.40 23.68
CA GLU A 134 -6.63 -8.80 22.81
C GLU A 134 -6.46 -7.83 21.65
N THR A 135 -7.56 -7.32 21.08
CA THR A 135 -7.52 -6.27 20.06
C THR A 135 -6.78 -5.02 20.56
N GLU A 136 -7.10 -4.54 21.76
CA GLU A 136 -6.41 -3.37 22.35
C GLU A 136 -4.93 -3.68 22.66
N ARG A 137 -4.63 -4.87 23.18
CA ARG A 137 -3.26 -5.29 23.45
C ARG A 137 -2.38 -5.31 22.20
N VAL A 138 -2.88 -5.88 21.11
CA VAL A 138 -2.11 -5.98 19.86
C VAL A 138 -2.08 -4.63 19.13
N ALA A 139 -3.11 -3.80 19.25
CA ALA A 139 -3.08 -2.43 18.76
C ALA A 139 -1.98 -1.59 19.45
N GLU A 140 -1.76 -1.79 20.76
CA GLU A 140 -0.62 -1.19 21.46
C GLU A 140 0.71 -1.62 20.85
N ILE A 141 0.93 -2.92 20.59
CA ILE A 141 2.15 -3.42 19.93
C ILE A 141 2.32 -2.75 18.56
N SER A 142 1.25 -2.68 17.75
CA SER A 142 1.29 -2.08 16.43
C SER A 142 1.69 -0.60 16.44
N ALA A 143 1.32 0.12 17.51
CA ALA A 143 1.67 1.52 17.71
C ALA A 143 3.08 1.69 18.27
N ALA A 144 3.38 0.99 19.37
CA ALA A 144 4.54 1.23 20.23
C ALA A 144 5.89 1.02 19.54
N ILE A 145 5.92 0.31 18.42
CA ILE A 145 7.15 0.13 17.61
C ILE A 145 7.72 1.47 17.09
N THR A 146 6.89 2.49 16.94
CA THR A 146 7.24 3.83 16.44
C THR A 146 6.60 4.92 17.28
N HIS A 147 5.33 4.76 17.63
CA HIS A 147 4.45 5.72 18.28
C HIS A 147 4.21 5.31 19.75
N ASN A 148 5.28 5.21 20.54
CA ASN A 148 5.21 4.79 21.95
C ASN A 148 4.80 5.94 22.91
N HIS A 149 4.48 7.13 22.39
CA HIS A 149 3.83 8.17 23.19
C HIS A 149 2.41 7.71 23.61
N PRO A 150 1.93 8.00 24.83
CA PRO A 150 0.61 7.58 25.29
C PRO A 150 -0.53 7.93 24.32
N GLU A 151 -0.50 9.12 23.69
CA GLU A 151 -1.51 9.51 22.70
C GLU A 151 -1.41 8.70 21.39
N GLY A 152 -0.19 8.32 20.97
CA GLY A 152 0.00 7.45 19.79
C GLY A 152 -0.55 6.05 20.01
N VAL A 153 -0.27 5.46 21.17
CA VAL A 153 -0.82 4.14 21.57
C VAL A 153 -2.34 4.21 21.69
N LYS A 154 -2.84 5.23 22.40
CA LYS A 154 -4.27 5.46 22.61
C LYS A 154 -5.04 5.56 21.28
N GLY A 155 -4.50 6.27 20.29
CA GLY A 155 -5.13 6.43 18.99
C GLY A 155 -5.31 5.11 18.25
N ALA A 156 -4.26 4.27 18.23
CA ALA A 156 -4.32 2.95 17.61
C ALA A 156 -5.32 2.02 18.33
N GLN A 157 -5.28 1.99 19.65
CA GLN A 157 -6.21 1.19 20.47
C GLN A 157 -7.67 1.63 20.24
N ALA A 158 -7.93 2.94 20.22
CA ALA A 158 -9.27 3.47 20.00
C ALA A 158 -9.81 3.12 18.59
N THR A 159 -8.97 3.23 17.56
CA THR A 159 -9.35 2.86 16.19
C THR A 159 -9.64 1.38 16.07
N ALA A 160 -8.76 0.51 16.56
CA ALA A 160 -8.95 -0.93 16.52
C ALA A 160 -10.16 -1.38 17.33
N ALA A 161 -10.39 -0.79 18.52
CA ALA A 161 -11.56 -1.06 19.36
C ALA A 161 -12.86 -0.65 18.66
N ALA A 162 -12.89 0.51 18.01
CA ALA A 162 -14.06 0.96 17.27
C ALA A 162 -14.42 0.02 16.11
N VAL A 163 -13.42 -0.45 15.35
CA VAL A 163 -13.61 -1.46 14.27
C VAL A 163 -14.12 -2.78 14.87
N TRP A 164 -13.52 -3.26 15.95
CA TRP A 164 -13.94 -4.50 16.60
C TRP A 164 -15.38 -4.42 17.10
N MET A 165 -15.74 -3.33 17.77
CA MET A 165 -17.10 -3.12 18.27
C MET A 165 -18.12 -3.02 17.14
N ALA A 166 -17.79 -2.30 16.07
CA ALA A 166 -18.65 -2.15 14.89
C ALA A 166 -18.95 -3.51 14.24
N ARG A 167 -17.91 -4.33 13.94
CA ARG A 167 -18.10 -5.66 13.37
C ARG A 167 -18.79 -6.66 14.29
N SER A 168 -18.76 -6.39 15.59
CA SER A 168 -19.41 -7.21 16.62
C SER A 168 -20.88 -6.81 16.85
N GLY A 169 -21.43 -5.93 15.99
CA GLY A 169 -22.83 -5.52 16.01
C GLY A 169 -23.18 -4.52 17.12
N LYS A 170 -22.17 -3.80 17.66
CA LYS A 170 -22.42 -2.73 18.63
C LYS A 170 -23.05 -1.52 17.97
N THR A 171 -23.96 -0.86 18.67
CA THR A 171 -24.57 0.40 18.22
C THR A 171 -23.57 1.54 18.25
N LYS A 172 -23.84 2.60 17.50
CA LYS A 172 -23.03 3.82 17.52
C LYS A 172 -22.92 4.44 18.91
N GLU A 173 -23.98 4.36 19.72
CA GLU A 173 -23.98 4.87 21.08
C GLU A 173 -23.12 4.02 22.02
N GLU A 174 -23.12 2.69 21.87
CA GLU A 174 -22.20 1.81 22.62
C GLU A 174 -20.74 2.09 22.26
N ILE A 175 -20.45 2.29 20.96
CA ILE A 175 -19.10 2.63 20.46
C ILE A 175 -18.68 3.98 21.03
N ARG A 176 -19.51 5.02 20.92
CA ARG A 176 -19.26 6.35 21.50
C ARG A 176 -18.92 6.25 22.97
N THR A 177 -19.83 5.65 23.75
CA THR A 177 -19.68 5.51 25.20
C THR A 177 -18.40 4.79 25.59
N TYR A 178 -18.03 3.73 24.84
CA TYR A 178 -16.80 3.00 25.11
C TYR A 178 -15.57 3.86 24.83
N ILE A 179 -15.49 4.49 23.66
CA ILE A 179 -14.35 5.32 23.25
C ILE A 179 -14.16 6.51 24.21
N GLU A 180 -15.25 7.17 24.63
CA GLU A 180 -15.19 8.26 25.61
C GLU A 180 -14.68 7.79 26.97
N ARG A 181 -15.24 6.70 27.50
CA ARG A 181 -14.87 6.19 28.85
C ARG A 181 -13.48 5.58 28.89
N ARG A 182 -13.10 4.83 27.86
CA ARG A 182 -11.85 4.07 27.83
C ARG A 182 -10.65 4.94 27.45
N PHE A 183 -10.84 5.86 26.52
CA PHE A 183 -9.76 6.65 25.92
C PHE A 183 -9.84 8.15 26.23
N GLY A 184 -10.95 8.63 26.80
CA GLY A 184 -11.09 10.02 27.22
C GLY A 184 -11.26 11.01 26.05
N TYR A 185 -11.65 10.54 24.87
CA TYR A 185 -11.97 11.42 23.75
C TYR A 185 -13.33 12.09 23.94
N ASP A 186 -13.47 13.37 23.58
CA ASP A 186 -14.74 14.09 23.57
C ASP A 186 -15.44 13.89 22.22
N LEU A 187 -16.51 13.10 22.20
CA LEU A 187 -17.30 12.80 21.01
C LEU A 187 -18.69 13.46 21.01
N HIS A 188 -18.91 14.46 21.89
CA HIS A 188 -20.21 15.14 22.01
C HIS A 188 -20.47 16.18 20.91
N LYS A 189 -19.42 16.63 20.23
CA LYS A 189 -19.57 17.55 19.11
C LYS A 189 -19.87 16.78 17.84
N THR A 190 -20.66 17.38 16.95
CA THR A 190 -21.06 16.76 15.67
C THR A 190 -20.11 17.13 14.53
N TYR A 191 -20.21 16.39 13.41
CA TYR A 191 -19.58 16.78 12.16
C TYR A 191 -19.92 18.23 11.77
N ALA A 192 -21.19 18.64 11.88
CA ALA A 192 -21.64 19.99 11.55
C ALA A 192 -20.96 21.08 12.41
N TYR A 193 -20.61 20.75 13.66
CA TYR A 193 -19.86 21.66 14.51
C TYR A 193 -18.41 21.80 14.04
N TRP A 194 -17.74 20.70 13.71
CA TRP A 194 -16.33 20.69 13.34
C TRP A 194 -16.06 21.15 11.92
N HIS A 195 -16.98 20.86 10.99
CA HIS A 195 -16.81 21.11 9.56
C HIS A 195 -16.32 22.52 9.20
N PRO A 196 -16.88 23.63 9.73
CA PRO A 196 -16.43 24.97 9.40
C PRO A 196 -15.10 25.39 10.06
N ILE A 197 -14.67 24.70 11.13
CA ILE A 197 -13.56 25.17 11.98
C ILE A 197 -12.37 24.20 12.02
N TYR A 198 -12.55 22.94 11.65
CA TYR A 198 -11.45 21.96 11.65
C TYR A 198 -10.44 22.28 10.55
N GLY A 199 -9.17 22.19 10.89
CA GLY A 199 -8.04 22.46 10.00
C GLY A 199 -7.02 21.34 10.03
N TRP A 200 -5.82 21.64 9.53
CA TRP A 200 -4.73 20.66 9.48
C TRP A 200 -4.34 20.15 10.86
N GLU A 201 -4.37 18.84 11.05
CA GLU A 201 -4.02 18.16 12.28
C GLU A 201 -3.53 16.74 11.93
N ALA A 202 -2.36 16.36 12.43
CA ALA A 202 -1.73 15.07 12.17
C ALA A 202 -1.40 14.31 13.47
N SER A 203 -1.99 14.71 14.61
CA SER A 203 -1.86 14.00 15.89
C SER A 203 -3.01 13.01 16.11
N CYS A 204 -2.77 11.93 16.84
CA CYS A 204 -3.83 11.01 17.25
C CYS A 204 -4.98 11.70 17.98
N GLN A 205 -4.65 12.58 18.94
CA GLN A 205 -5.65 13.29 19.75
C GLN A 205 -6.47 14.31 18.96
N GLY A 206 -5.96 14.79 17.84
CA GLY A 206 -6.67 15.71 16.95
C GLY A 206 -7.37 15.04 15.77
N THR A 207 -6.93 13.86 15.34
CA THR A 207 -7.48 13.14 14.18
C THR A 207 -8.50 12.07 14.57
N VAL A 208 -8.18 11.20 15.56
CA VAL A 208 -9.00 10.04 15.89
C VAL A 208 -10.41 10.40 16.36
N PRO A 209 -10.62 11.35 17.32
CA PRO A 209 -11.96 11.71 17.74
C PRO A 209 -12.80 12.27 16.59
N GLN A 210 -12.21 13.07 15.68
CA GLN A 210 -12.91 13.64 14.54
C GLN A 210 -13.29 12.56 13.50
N ALA A 211 -12.41 11.59 13.26
CA ALA A 211 -12.73 10.45 12.41
C ALA A 211 -13.89 9.61 12.98
N VAL A 212 -13.87 9.35 14.30
CA VAL A 212 -14.98 8.67 14.98
C VAL A 212 -16.29 9.48 14.91
N ILE A 213 -16.24 10.81 15.08
CA ILE A 213 -17.41 11.69 14.94
C ILE A 213 -17.98 11.62 13.52
N CYS A 214 -17.16 11.64 12.46
CA CYS A 214 -17.61 11.49 11.07
C CYS A 214 -18.35 10.17 10.86
N PHE A 215 -17.86 9.07 11.45
CA PHE A 215 -18.55 7.79 11.46
C PHE A 215 -19.87 7.85 12.26
N LEU A 216 -19.86 8.37 13.47
CA LEU A 216 -21.04 8.43 14.35
C LEU A 216 -22.19 9.22 13.72
N ASP A 217 -21.88 10.30 13.02
CA ASP A 217 -22.86 11.16 12.33
C ASP A 217 -23.27 10.66 10.93
N SER A 218 -22.66 9.57 10.44
CA SER A 218 -22.92 9.07 9.10
C SER A 218 -24.20 8.23 9.02
N THR A 219 -24.75 8.11 7.82
CA THR A 219 -25.92 7.28 7.50
C THR A 219 -25.60 6.06 6.61
N GLY A 220 -24.37 5.96 6.13
CA GLY A 220 -23.86 4.89 5.30
C GLY A 220 -22.34 5.01 5.13
N PHE A 221 -21.73 4.02 4.44
CA PHE A 221 -20.29 4.00 4.21
C PHE A 221 -19.80 5.24 3.45
N GLU A 222 -20.39 5.52 2.29
CA GLU A 222 -20.00 6.66 1.45
C GLU A 222 -20.20 7.99 2.18
N ASP A 223 -21.30 8.17 2.91
CA ASP A 223 -21.56 9.36 3.72
C ASP A 223 -20.48 9.56 4.80
N ALA A 224 -20.03 8.47 5.44
CA ALA A 224 -18.95 8.53 6.43
C ALA A 224 -17.63 9.03 5.80
N VAL A 225 -17.24 8.47 4.65
CA VAL A 225 -16.03 8.87 3.93
C VAL A 225 -16.12 10.31 3.42
N ARG A 226 -17.26 10.71 2.86
CA ARG A 226 -17.50 12.10 2.42
C ARG A 226 -17.39 13.11 3.56
N LYS A 227 -17.93 12.77 4.72
CA LYS A 227 -17.81 13.60 5.92
C LYS A 227 -16.35 13.74 6.35
N ALA A 228 -15.60 12.64 6.39
CA ALA A 228 -14.20 12.66 6.79
C ALA A 228 -13.35 13.54 5.84
N VAL A 229 -13.47 13.34 4.53
CA VAL A 229 -12.73 14.13 3.53
C VAL A 229 -13.15 15.61 3.55
N SER A 230 -14.45 15.90 3.56
CA SER A 230 -14.94 17.29 3.58
C SER A 230 -14.73 17.98 4.92
N LEU A 231 -14.38 17.27 5.99
CA LEU A 231 -13.89 17.87 7.22
C LEU A 231 -12.58 18.63 6.99
N GLY A 232 -11.78 18.21 6.01
CA GLY A 232 -10.47 18.77 5.68
C GLY A 232 -9.40 18.30 6.65
N GLY A 233 -8.25 18.99 6.67
CA GLY A 233 -7.09 18.58 7.45
C GLY A 233 -6.33 17.46 6.75
N ASP A 234 -5.83 16.50 7.50
CA ASP A 234 -5.20 15.26 7.04
C ASP A 234 -6.31 14.30 6.56
N SER A 235 -6.80 14.55 5.34
CA SER A 235 -8.08 14.03 4.86
C SER A 235 -8.05 12.54 4.48
N ASP A 236 -6.91 12.04 4.03
CA ASP A 236 -6.68 10.61 3.74
C ASP A 236 -6.66 9.81 5.05
N THR A 237 -5.89 10.23 6.05
CA THR A 237 -5.88 9.58 7.36
C THR A 237 -7.24 9.66 8.08
N LEU A 238 -7.90 10.84 8.07
CA LEU A 238 -9.28 10.94 8.61
C LEU A 238 -10.22 9.95 7.95
N ALA A 239 -10.20 9.89 6.62
CA ALA A 239 -11.07 9.02 5.87
C ALA A 239 -10.65 7.55 5.96
N CYS A 240 -9.36 7.24 6.09
CA CYS A 240 -8.85 5.91 6.37
C CYS A 240 -9.42 5.35 7.68
N ILE A 241 -9.28 6.09 8.78
CA ILE A 241 -9.83 5.68 10.09
C ILE A 241 -11.34 5.56 10.04
N THR A 242 -12.03 6.59 9.52
CA THR A 242 -13.49 6.63 9.41
C THR A 242 -14.01 5.48 8.54
N GLY A 243 -13.40 5.25 7.38
CA GLY A 243 -13.76 4.20 6.43
C GLY A 243 -13.58 2.80 7.00
N GLY A 244 -12.50 2.58 7.78
CA GLY A 244 -12.27 1.31 8.48
C GLY A 244 -13.37 0.97 9.48
N ILE A 245 -13.86 1.95 10.25
CA ILE A 245 -14.96 1.78 11.22
C ILE A 245 -16.30 1.63 10.48
N ALA A 246 -16.53 2.46 9.46
CA ALA A 246 -17.79 2.47 8.68
C ALA A 246 -17.98 1.15 7.91
N GLU A 247 -16.93 0.60 7.30
CA GLU A 247 -16.96 -0.71 6.67
C GLU A 247 -17.46 -1.79 7.64
N ALA A 248 -16.86 -1.82 8.84
CA ALA A 248 -17.21 -2.79 9.86
C ALA A 248 -18.65 -2.66 10.35
N PHE A 249 -19.17 -1.43 10.43
CA PHE A 249 -20.50 -1.14 10.91
C PHE A 249 -21.59 -1.37 9.85
N TYR A 250 -21.33 -0.96 8.60
CA TYR A 250 -22.32 -1.03 7.52
C TYR A 250 -22.26 -2.33 6.71
N GLY A 251 -21.34 -3.24 7.04
CA GLY A 251 -21.26 -4.56 6.41
C GLY A 251 -20.53 -4.55 5.06
N GLY A 252 -19.59 -3.63 4.86
CA GLY A 252 -18.73 -3.59 3.68
C GLY A 252 -18.68 -2.24 2.98
N VAL A 253 -17.83 -2.18 1.96
CA VAL A 253 -17.73 -1.06 1.01
C VAL A 253 -18.74 -1.29 -0.14
N PRO A 254 -19.48 -0.27 -0.61
CA PRO A 254 -20.33 -0.40 -1.79
C PRO A 254 -19.58 -0.99 -2.98
N LYS A 255 -20.20 -1.95 -3.70
CA LYS A 255 -19.52 -2.77 -4.72
C LYS A 255 -18.87 -1.98 -5.84
N ASP A 256 -19.48 -0.90 -6.28
CA ASP A 256 -18.97 -0.02 -7.34
C ASP A 256 -17.74 0.78 -6.88
N ILE A 257 -17.72 1.22 -5.62
CA ILE A 257 -16.57 1.89 -5.00
C ILE A 257 -15.44 0.88 -4.78
N ALA A 258 -15.78 -0.26 -4.17
CA ALA A 258 -14.84 -1.35 -3.90
C ALA A 258 -14.10 -1.79 -5.18
N ALA A 259 -14.85 -1.97 -6.28
CA ALA A 259 -14.28 -2.39 -7.55
C ALA A 259 -13.23 -1.39 -8.09
N LYS A 260 -13.54 -0.09 -8.03
CA LYS A 260 -12.61 0.95 -8.51
C LYS A 260 -11.35 1.04 -7.64
N VAL A 261 -11.51 0.93 -6.32
CA VAL A 261 -10.38 0.96 -5.39
C VAL A 261 -9.50 -0.28 -5.57
N LEU A 262 -10.10 -1.46 -5.69
CA LEU A 262 -9.36 -2.69 -5.94
C LEU A 262 -8.56 -2.65 -7.26
N ASP A 263 -9.09 -1.97 -8.28
CA ASP A 263 -8.37 -1.79 -9.56
C ASP A 263 -7.11 -0.90 -9.43
N LEU A 264 -7.05 -0.03 -8.40
CA LEU A 264 -5.87 0.80 -8.11
C LEU A 264 -4.81 0.04 -7.30
N LEU A 265 -5.21 -0.98 -6.53
CA LEU A 265 -4.30 -1.66 -5.63
C LEU A 265 -3.35 -2.62 -6.37
N PRO A 266 -2.05 -2.58 -6.07
CA PRO A 266 -1.11 -3.61 -6.49
C PRO A 266 -1.53 -4.99 -5.98
N GLU A 267 -1.22 -6.03 -6.77
CA GLU A 267 -1.54 -7.43 -6.49
C GLU A 267 -1.23 -7.85 -5.06
N LYS A 268 -0.01 -7.55 -4.59
CA LYS A 268 0.43 -7.95 -3.26
C LYS A 268 -0.44 -7.37 -2.13
N MET A 269 -1.04 -6.20 -2.33
CA MET A 269 -2.01 -5.66 -1.38
C MET A 269 -3.34 -6.42 -1.45
N GLN A 270 -3.76 -6.81 -2.67
CA GLN A 270 -4.96 -7.62 -2.86
C GLN A 270 -4.79 -9.02 -2.25
N ASP A 271 -3.61 -9.66 -2.41
CA ASP A 271 -3.30 -10.96 -1.80
C ASP A 271 -3.52 -10.94 -0.28
N VAL A 272 -3.01 -9.89 0.40
CA VAL A 272 -3.18 -9.74 1.86
C VAL A 272 -4.66 -9.53 2.23
N LEU A 273 -5.42 -8.78 1.42
CA LEU A 273 -6.86 -8.60 1.63
C LEU A 273 -7.62 -9.92 1.50
N ILE A 274 -7.30 -10.73 0.50
CA ILE A 274 -7.91 -12.05 0.28
C ILE A 274 -7.60 -12.97 1.46
N GLU A 275 -6.33 -13.04 1.85
CA GLU A 275 -5.91 -13.90 2.96
C GLU A 275 -6.55 -13.48 4.30
N LEU A 276 -6.64 -12.17 4.56
CA LEU A 276 -7.36 -11.65 5.72
C LEU A 276 -8.84 -12.06 5.70
N GLN A 277 -9.48 -11.99 4.54
CA GLN A 277 -10.86 -12.41 4.34
C GLN A 277 -11.05 -13.90 4.67
N GLU A 278 -10.15 -14.75 4.21
CA GLU A 278 -10.22 -16.20 4.42
C GLU A 278 -9.98 -16.61 5.87
N LYS A 279 -9.07 -15.94 6.56
CA LYS A 279 -8.55 -16.35 7.88
C LYS A 279 -9.22 -15.66 9.07
N THR A 280 -10.03 -14.62 8.86
CA THR A 280 -10.56 -13.81 9.95
C THR A 280 -12.09 -13.60 9.88
N ALA A 281 -12.63 -12.89 10.88
CA ALA A 281 -14.01 -12.44 10.86
C ALA A 281 -14.37 -11.54 9.67
N TYR A 282 -13.36 -10.94 9.02
CA TYR A 282 -13.53 -10.02 7.91
C TYR A 282 -14.38 -10.64 6.78
N GLY A 283 -14.03 -11.83 6.31
CA GLY A 283 -14.77 -12.49 5.23
C GLY A 283 -16.21 -12.89 5.58
N ARG A 284 -16.53 -13.01 6.88
CA ARG A 284 -17.90 -13.30 7.33
C ARG A 284 -18.77 -12.05 7.43
N VAL A 285 -18.19 -10.92 7.79
CA VAL A 285 -18.89 -9.67 8.06
C VAL A 285 -18.90 -8.77 6.81
N CYS A 286 -17.76 -8.68 6.13
CA CYS A 286 -17.57 -7.82 4.97
C CYS A 286 -16.92 -8.61 3.81
N PRO A 287 -17.62 -9.60 3.22
CA PRO A 287 -17.04 -10.36 2.12
C PRO A 287 -16.76 -9.42 0.93
N ILE A 288 -15.54 -9.45 0.45
CA ILE A 288 -15.19 -8.85 -0.83
C ILE A 288 -15.68 -9.80 -1.91
N ASP A 289 -16.92 -9.58 -2.36
CA ASP A 289 -17.55 -10.38 -3.42
C ASP A 289 -17.19 -9.78 -4.78
N ASP A 290 -15.91 -9.80 -5.11
CA ASP A 290 -15.44 -9.46 -6.45
C ASP A 290 -14.95 -10.73 -7.15
N ASP A 291 -15.78 -11.24 -8.05
CA ASP A 291 -15.43 -12.38 -8.92
C ASP A 291 -14.09 -12.16 -9.66
N ARG A 292 -13.68 -10.90 -9.82
CA ARG A 292 -12.41 -10.52 -10.42
C ARG A 292 -11.23 -10.87 -9.51
N ILE A 293 -11.36 -10.70 -8.18
CA ILE A 293 -10.33 -11.11 -7.21
C ILE A 293 -10.26 -12.63 -7.10
N ARG A 294 -11.41 -13.31 -7.14
CA ARG A 294 -11.47 -14.79 -7.01
C ARG A 294 -11.05 -15.55 -8.26
N LYS A 295 -11.19 -14.97 -9.46
CA LYS A 295 -10.93 -15.60 -10.75
C LYS A 295 -9.58 -15.25 -11.36
N LEU A 296 -8.88 -14.29 -10.78
CA LEU A 296 -7.55 -13.94 -11.27
C LEU A 296 -6.51 -14.87 -10.64
N PRO A 297 -5.70 -15.53 -11.45
CA PRO A 297 -4.38 -15.88 -10.98
C PRO A 297 -3.75 -14.56 -10.51
N ALA A 298 -3.16 -14.61 -9.31
CA ALA A 298 -2.49 -13.52 -8.66
C ALA A 298 -2.02 -12.43 -9.63
N GLY A 299 -2.52 -11.19 -9.53
CA GLY A 299 -1.93 -10.01 -10.12
C GLY A 299 -2.76 -9.19 -11.10
N ARG A 300 -3.41 -8.14 -10.61
CA ARG A 300 -3.75 -7.01 -11.46
C ARG A 300 -2.71 -5.89 -11.35
N LYS A 301 -1.59 -6.05 -12.01
CA LYS A 301 -0.98 -4.90 -12.67
C LYS A 301 -1.91 -4.50 -13.81
N ARG A 302 -2.15 -3.20 -14.01
CA ARG A 302 -2.70 -2.70 -15.27
C ARG A 302 -1.82 -3.31 -16.35
N VAL A 303 -2.37 -4.25 -17.15
CA VAL A 303 -1.57 -4.94 -18.17
C VAL A 303 -1.02 -3.87 -19.09
N ALA A 304 0.29 -3.75 -19.13
CA ALA A 304 0.94 -2.82 -20.02
C ALA A 304 0.69 -3.26 -21.47
N THR A 305 0.12 -2.38 -22.24
CA THR A 305 -0.11 -2.56 -23.66
C THR A 305 0.69 -1.52 -24.46
N ARG A 306 0.79 -1.70 -25.77
CA ARG A 306 1.45 -0.74 -26.65
C ARG A 306 0.98 0.70 -26.40
N ASP A 307 -0.31 0.87 -26.09
CA ASP A 307 -0.93 2.19 -25.93
C ASP A 307 -0.85 2.74 -24.49
N SER A 308 -0.27 1.96 -23.55
CA SER A 308 -0.08 2.39 -22.14
C SER A 308 1.02 3.44 -21.98
N TRP A 309 1.91 3.57 -22.95
CA TRP A 309 3.03 4.52 -22.94
C TRP A 309 3.40 4.93 -24.37
N LYS A 310 4.24 5.95 -24.52
CA LYS A 310 4.80 6.29 -25.81
C LYS A 310 5.79 5.21 -26.28
N THR A 311 5.68 4.78 -27.52
CA THR A 311 6.51 3.72 -28.10
C THR A 311 6.91 4.05 -29.53
N SER A 312 8.17 3.75 -29.88
CA SER A 312 8.68 3.76 -31.25
C SER A 312 8.99 2.33 -31.68
N PRO A 313 8.89 1.98 -32.97
CA PRO A 313 9.28 0.66 -33.44
C PRO A 313 10.78 0.42 -33.24
N MET A 314 11.19 -0.85 -33.20
CA MET A 314 12.61 -1.22 -33.25
C MET A 314 13.22 -0.70 -34.56
N PRO A 315 14.34 0.03 -34.51
CA PRO A 315 14.97 0.56 -35.73
C PRO A 315 15.58 -0.54 -36.61
N GLU A 316 15.82 -0.26 -37.88
CA GLU A 316 16.47 -1.20 -38.81
C GLU A 316 17.91 -1.53 -38.38
N LYS A 317 18.60 -0.55 -37.75
CA LYS A 317 19.91 -0.76 -37.17
C LYS A 317 19.77 -1.46 -35.82
N ASN A 318 19.86 -2.77 -35.85
CA ASN A 318 19.79 -3.60 -34.63
C ASN A 318 20.72 -4.81 -34.75
N VAL A 319 20.96 -5.49 -33.63
CA VAL A 319 21.65 -6.74 -33.56
C VAL A 319 20.79 -7.79 -32.88
N LYS A 320 20.82 -9.02 -33.38
CA LYS A 320 20.08 -10.12 -32.80
C LYS A 320 21.05 -11.13 -32.17
N LEU A 321 20.84 -11.44 -30.89
CA LEU A 321 21.64 -12.40 -30.15
C LEU A 321 20.75 -13.56 -29.66
N PRO A 322 21.29 -14.80 -29.62
CA PRO A 322 20.60 -15.89 -28.96
C PRO A 322 20.57 -15.66 -27.44
N LEU A 323 19.47 -16.03 -26.79
CA LEU A 323 19.31 -15.84 -25.35
C LEU A 323 19.19 -17.18 -24.61
N GLY A 324 18.22 -18.03 -24.99
CA GLY A 324 18.03 -19.35 -24.37
C GLY A 324 17.64 -19.31 -22.89
N LEU A 325 16.97 -18.22 -22.46
CA LEU A 325 16.57 -18.04 -21.05
C LEU A 325 15.26 -18.78 -20.77
N ARG A 326 15.26 -19.64 -19.75
CA ARG A 326 14.07 -20.34 -19.32
C ARG A 326 13.33 -19.63 -18.20
N LEU A 327 12.01 -19.61 -18.31
CA LEU A 327 11.09 -19.02 -17.37
C LEU A 327 10.05 -20.04 -16.95
N THR A 328 9.68 -20.04 -15.67
CA THR A 328 8.53 -20.78 -15.17
C THR A 328 7.22 -20.13 -15.63
N ASP A 329 6.10 -20.85 -15.54
CA ASP A 329 4.77 -20.29 -15.78
C ASP A 329 4.48 -19.07 -14.89
N GLU A 330 4.91 -19.11 -13.64
CA GLU A 330 4.73 -18.00 -12.69
C GLU A 330 5.54 -16.77 -13.10
N GLN A 331 6.80 -16.97 -13.49
CA GLN A 331 7.66 -15.90 -13.97
C GLN A 331 7.11 -15.28 -15.27
N MET A 332 6.68 -16.12 -16.21
CA MET A 332 6.09 -15.63 -17.46
C MET A 332 4.80 -14.85 -17.22
N ARG A 333 3.95 -15.30 -16.29
CA ARG A 333 2.75 -14.55 -15.90
C ARG A 333 3.11 -13.16 -15.40
N ALA A 334 4.13 -13.01 -14.55
CA ALA A 334 4.59 -11.71 -14.07
C ALA A 334 5.03 -10.81 -15.24
N ILE A 335 5.78 -11.36 -16.20
CA ILE A 335 6.26 -10.63 -17.38
C ILE A 335 5.11 -10.21 -18.31
N LEU A 336 4.07 -11.02 -18.45
CA LEU A 336 2.91 -10.70 -19.29
C LEU A 336 2.14 -9.46 -18.85
N TYR A 337 2.24 -9.07 -17.57
CA TYR A 337 1.65 -7.80 -17.08
C TYR A 337 2.42 -6.58 -17.58
N GLY A 338 3.70 -6.72 -17.83
CA GLY A 338 4.53 -5.62 -18.23
C GLY A 338 4.86 -4.63 -17.10
N HIS A 339 5.49 -3.51 -17.46
CA HIS A 339 5.89 -2.46 -16.53
C HIS A 339 5.53 -1.09 -17.11
N ILE A 340 4.69 -0.33 -16.38
CA ILE A 340 4.33 1.05 -16.71
C ILE A 340 5.09 1.96 -15.74
N PRO A 341 5.93 2.91 -16.23
CA PRO A 341 6.66 3.81 -15.35
C PRO A 341 5.72 4.60 -14.44
N SER A 342 6.04 4.63 -13.16
CA SER A 342 5.27 5.33 -12.13
C SER A 342 6.00 6.55 -11.55
N ALA A 343 7.32 6.65 -11.76
CA ALA A 343 8.17 7.72 -11.26
C ALA A 343 9.18 8.18 -12.31
N MET A 344 9.80 9.36 -12.09
CA MET A 344 10.84 9.89 -13.00
C MET A 344 12.10 9.01 -13.04
N GLU A 345 12.34 8.25 -11.99
CA GLU A 345 13.46 7.32 -11.85
C GLU A 345 13.22 5.99 -12.56
N ASP A 346 11.98 5.71 -12.97
CA ASP A 346 11.63 4.54 -13.79
C ASP A 346 12.10 4.75 -15.22
N HIS A 347 13.24 4.16 -15.55
CA HIS A 347 13.86 4.33 -16.86
C HIS A 347 13.26 3.47 -17.96
N TRP A 348 12.36 2.54 -17.60
CA TRP A 348 11.86 1.53 -18.51
C TRP A 348 10.33 1.46 -18.54
N PHE A 349 9.79 1.32 -19.74
CA PHE A 349 8.45 0.83 -20.00
C PHE A 349 8.58 -0.55 -20.66
N MET A 350 7.78 -1.54 -20.24
CA MET A 350 7.81 -2.89 -20.80
C MET A 350 6.39 -3.39 -21.03
N TYR A 351 6.16 -3.98 -22.18
CA TYR A 351 4.94 -4.74 -22.45
C TYR A 351 5.20 -6.00 -23.28
N CYS A 352 4.25 -6.95 -23.19
CA CYS A 352 4.23 -8.16 -24.00
C CYS A 352 3.11 -8.11 -25.04
N GLY A 353 3.41 -8.58 -26.25
CA GLY A 353 2.44 -8.71 -27.34
C GLY A 353 3.05 -9.48 -28.51
N ASP A 354 2.24 -10.26 -29.23
CA ASP A 354 2.69 -11.06 -30.40
C ASP A 354 3.86 -12.01 -30.07
N ASN A 355 3.82 -12.67 -28.91
CA ASN A 355 4.89 -13.52 -28.37
C ASN A 355 6.26 -12.83 -28.25
N LYS A 356 6.25 -11.54 -27.98
CA LYS A 356 7.44 -10.73 -27.77
C LYS A 356 7.36 -9.89 -26.51
N ILE A 357 8.49 -9.80 -25.83
CA ILE A 357 8.74 -8.91 -24.70
C ILE A 357 9.48 -7.69 -25.23
N ARG A 358 8.98 -6.49 -24.99
CA ARG A 358 9.58 -5.24 -25.50
C ARG A 358 9.86 -4.28 -24.37
N TYR A 359 11.07 -3.73 -24.34
CA TYR A 359 11.51 -2.69 -23.42
C TYR A 359 11.79 -1.39 -24.14
N PHE A 360 11.25 -0.31 -23.59
CA PHE A 360 11.38 1.05 -24.12
C PHE A 360 11.97 1.97 -23.08
N ARG A 361 12.73 2.97 -23.51
CA ARG A 361 13.09 4.07 -22.62
C ARG A 361 11.86 4.87 -22.25
N SER A 362 11.59 5.02 -20.96
CA SER A 362 10.38 5.73 -20.48
C SER A 362 10.32 7.18 -20.96
N TRP A 363 11.45 7.87 -21.08
CA TRP A 363 11.50 9.28 -21.45
C TRP A 363 11.40 9.53 -22.95
N SER A 364 12.04 8.70 -23.78
CA SER A 364 12.04 8.88 -25.23
C SER A 364 10.98 8.07 -25.96
N GLY A 365 10.63 6.88 -25.40
CA GLY A 365 9.78 5.90 -26.07
C GLY A 365 10.52 5.02 -27.07
N PHE A 366 11.85 5.13 -27.19
CA PHE A 366 12.65 4.32 -28.10
C PHE A 366 12.65 2.84 -27.65
N CYS A 367 12.38 1.94 -28.59
CA CYS A 367 12.50 0.51 -28.37
C CYS A 367 13.98 0.13 -28.27
N ILE A 368 14.40 -0.38 -27.11
CA ILE A 368 15.79 -0.79 -26.88
C ILE A 368 15.96 -2.30 -26.98
N TYR A 369 14.98 -3.05 -26.48
CA TYR A 369 15.00 -4.52 -26.48
C TYR A 369 13.69 -5.08 -27.01
N GLU A 370 13.80 -6.10 -27.87
CA GLU A 370 12.70 -6.95 -28.29
C GLU A 370 13.15 -8.42 -28.21
N ALA A 371 12.51 -9.22 -27.34
CA ALA A 371 12.83 -10.62 -27.17
C ALA A 371 11.64 -11.49 -27.57
N SER A 372 11.88 -12.57 -28.33
CA SER A 372 10.86 -13.56 -28.68
C SER A 372 10.80 -14.69 -27.66
N PHE A 373 9.61 -15.19 -27.36
CA PHE A 373 9.41 -16.32 -26.47
C PHE A 373 8.42 -17.32 -27.03
N GLU A 374 8.54 -18.58 -26.57
CA GLU A 374 7.59 -19.64 -26.87
C GLU A 374 7.41 -20.59 -25.70
N GLU A 375 6.33 -21.36 -25.70
CA GLU A 375 6.13 -22.47 -24.76
C GLU A 375 7.18 -23.56 -24.96
N ALA A 376 7.81 -24.03 -23.88
CA ALA A 376 8.86 -25.02 -23.90
C ALA A 376 8.81 -25.96 -22.68
N GLY A 377 8.25 -27.12 -22.84
CA GLY A 377 8.11 -28.12 -21.77
C GLY A 377 7.10 -27.68 -20.71
N ASP A 378 7.55 -27.47 -19.49
CA ASP A 378 6.76 -27.05 -18.33
C ASP A 378 6.87 -25.54 -18.04
N GLY A 379 7.20 -24.73 -19.04
CA GLY A 379 7.35 -23.28 -18.92
C GLY A 379 7.57 -22.61 -20.27
N PHE A 380 8.39 -21.57 -20.30
CA PHE A 380 8.67 -20.76 -21.49
C PHE A 380 10.16 -20.62 -21.73
N GLU A 381 10.53 -20.46 -22.99
CA GLU A 381 11.89 -20.15 -23.41
C GLU A 381 11.91 -18.80 -24.15
N VAL A 382 12.72 -17.85 -23.65
CA VAL A 382 13.04 -16.60 -24.35
C VAL A 382 14.23 -16.88 -25.26
N LYS A 383 13.98 -16.98 -26.57
CA LYS A 383 14.95 -17.53 -27.55
C LYS A 383 15.97 -16.52 -28.01
N ASP A 384 15.51 -15.38 -28.41
CA ASP A 384 16.29 -14.37 -29.10
C ASP A 384 16.09 -13.01 -28.45
N LEU A 385 17.14 -12.18 -28.46
CA LEU A 385 17.09 -10.80 -28.06
C LEU A 385 17.58 -9.91 -29.23
N THR A 386 16.71 -9.02 -29.69
CA THR A 386 17.04 -7.97 -30.62
C THR A 386 17.34 -6.69 -29.85
N ILE A 387 18.50 -6.09 -30.09
CA ILE A 387 18.99 -4.90 -29.38
C ILE A 387 19.14 -3.76 -30.36
N ASN A 388 18.58 -2.61 -30.06
CA ASN A 388 18.73 -1.37 -30.81
C ASN A 388 20.21 -0.98 -30.93
N GLN A 389 20.65 -0.64 -32.14
CA GLN A 389 22.01 -0.19 -32.45
C GLN A 389 22.01 1.10 -33.27
N ASP A 390 20.90 1.86 -33.24
CA ASP A 390 20.87 3.19 -33.87
C ASP A 390 21.55 4.21 -32.94
N PRO A 391 22.67 4.81 -33.37
CA PRO A 391 23.40 5.78 -32.53
C PRO A 391 22.59 7.03 -32.13
N ALA A 392 21.50 7.32 -32.84
CA ALA A 392 20.59 8.42 -32.51
C ALA A 392 19.65 8.09 -31.35
N GLU A 393 19.45 6.80 -31.03
CA GLU A 393 18.50 6.32 -30.04
C GLU A 393 19.20 5.59 -28.86
N TYR A 394 20.18 4.75 -29.16
CA TYR A 394 20.89 3.93 -28.19
C TYR A 394 22.32 3.63 -28.63
N VAL A 395 23.25 3.75 -27.67
CA VAL A 395 24.64 3.37 -27.87
C VAL A 395 25.03 2.45 -26.72
N GLY A 396 25.35 1.20 -27.01
CA GLY A 396 25.77 0.22 -26.01
C GLY A 396 26.41 -1.01 -26.62
N ASP A 397 27.31 -1.65 -25.86
CA ASP A 397 27.87 -2.95 -26.21
C ASP A 397 26.77 -4.01 -26.18
N PRO A 398 26.62 -4.87 -27.21
CA PRO A 398 25.57 -5.85 -27.28
C PRO A 398 25.59 -6.90 -26.16
N GLU A 399 26.74 -7.38 -25.72
CA GLU A 399 26.81 -8.37 -24.63
C GLU A 399 26.47 -7.75 -23.30
N LYS A 400 26.93 -6.54 -23.03
CA LYS A 400 26.54 -5.77 -21.86
C LYS A 400 25.04 -5.45 -21.84
N ALA A 401 24.47 -5.11 -23.00
CA ALA A 401 23.05 -4.85 -23.16
C ALA A 401 22.19 -6.11 -22.94
N LYS A 402 22.70 -7.29 -23.35
CA LYS A 402 22.07 -8.59 -23.09
C LYS A 402 22.06 -8.91 -21.59
N ALA A 403 23.17 -8.71 -20.87
CA ALA A 403 23.23 -8.90 -19.43
C ALA A 403 22.24 -7.99 -18.69
N LEU A 404 22.16 -6.71 -19.11
CA LEU A 404 21.19 -5.76 -18.55
C LEU A 404 19.73 -6.20 -18.80
N PHE A 405 19.41 -6.64 -20.03
CA PHE A 405 18.09 -7.14 -20.33
C PHE A 405 17.71 -8.31 -19.43
N CYS A 406 18.61 -9.31 -19.27
CA CYS A 406 18.35 -10.45 -18.40
C CYS A 406 18.16 -10.05 -16.94
N ALA A 407 18.98 -9.13 -16.43
CA ALA A 407 18.84 -8.61 -15.05
C ALA A 407 17.50 -7.94 -14.84
N LEU A 408 17.07 -7.05 -15.74
CA LEU A 408 15.78 -6.37 -15.69
C LEU A 408 14.61 -7.37 -15.77
N LEU A 409 14.68 -8.33 -16.68
CA LEU A 409 13.63 -9.32 -16.86
C LEU A 409 13.46 -10.21 -15.63
N MET A 410 14.57 -10.66 -15.02
CA MET A 410 14.53 -11.46 -13.80
C MET A 410 14.04 -10.65 -12.61
N GLN A 411 14.39 -9.38 -12.52
CA GLN A 411 13.88 -8.48 -11.48
C GLN A 411 12.37 -8.30 -11.59
N GLU A 412 11.83 -8.12 -12.80
CA GLU A 412 10.39 -7.98 -13.03
C GLU A 412 9.59 -9.23 -12.67
N CYS A 413 10.15 -10.41 -12.87
CA CYS A 413 9.46 -11.67 -12.60
C CYS A 413 9.77 -12.30 -11.23
N GLY A 414 10.50 -11.58 -10.36
CA GLY A 414 10.89 -12.10 -9.04
C GLY A 414 11.89 -13.25 -9.08
N GLY A 415 12.60 -13.42 -10.19
CA GLY A 415 13.69 -14.37 -10.34
C GLY A 415 15.01 -13.86 -9.76
N ASP A 416 16.04 -14.72 -9.80
CA ASP A 416 17.38 -14.34 -9.37
C ASP A 416 18.09 -13.48 -10.43
N ALA A 417 18.14 -12.18 -10.20
CA ALA A 417 18.78 -11.21 -11.08
C ALA A 417 20.28 -10.99 -10.77
N GLU A 418 20.79 -11.51 -9.65
CA GLU A 418 22.17 -11.23 -9.18
C GLU A 418 23.25 -11.71 -10.17
N PRO A 419 23.16 -12.93 -10.75
CA PRO A 419 24.15 -13.39 -11.73
C PRO A 419 24.29 -12.44 -12.93
N TYR A 420 23.17 -11.90 -13.42
CA TYR A 420 23.13 -11.01 -14.58
C TYR A 420 23.61 -9.59 -14.25
N TRP A 421 23.36 -9.10 -13.03
CA TRP A 421 23.97 -7.86 -12.56
C TRP A 421 25.48 -7.96 -12.40
N ASN A 422 25.98 -9.11 -11.94
CA ASN A 422 27.42 -9.37 -11.84
C ASN A 422 28.06 -9.42 -13.22
N GLU A 423 27.43 -10.07 -14.20
CA GLU A 423 27.86 -10.09 -15.60
C GLU A 423 27.88 -8.67 -16.18
N TYR A 424 26.79 -7.91 -16.03
CA TYR A 424 26.70 -6.53 -16.51
C TYR A 424 27.80 -5.62 -15.96
N THR A 425 28.13 -5.77 -14.68
CA THR A 425 29.20 -4.98 -14.05
C THR A 425 30.60 -5.42 -14.46
N SER A 426 30.79 -6.71 -14.77
CA SER A 426 32.09 -7.24 -15.20
C SER A 426 32.46 -6.83 -16.62
N LEU A 427 31.49 -6.53 -17.46
CA LEU A 427 31.69 -6.07 -18.84
C LEU A 427 32.03 -4.56 -18.95
N GLY A 428 32.39 -3.93 -17.83
CA GLY A 428 32.92 -2.58 -17.79
C GLY A 428 31.94 -1.49 -17.60
#